data_0ed8b4b4873170b1ead80c4c76fb6347
#
_entry.id   0ed8b4b4873170b1ead80c4c76fb6347
#
_cell.length_a   1.000
_cell.length_b   1.000
_cell.length_c   1.000
_cell.angle_alpha   90.00
_cell.angle_beta   90.00
_cell.angle_gamma   90.00
#
_symmetry.space_group_name_H-M   'P 1'
#
loop_
_entity.id
_entity.type
_entity.pdbx_description
1 polymer ?
#
loop_
_entity_poly.entity_id
_entity_poly.type
_entity_poly.pdbx_seq_one_letter_code
_entity_poly.pdbx_strand_id
1 'polypeptide(L)'
;MFTELHSRPELVDEITSYTHRLSGSVEQYKAVARLADGSNLHINEVWVDGELRKYAYYQVTPTGDVVQGWDNAPHHQGISTYPHHRHGASEVEASSVRSLTDVLEILTAQLC
;
A
#
# COMPACT_ATOMS: atom_id res chain seq x y z
N MET A 1 6.92 6.51 -6.40
CA MET A 1 6.95 5.86 -5.07
C MET A 1 7.84 6.61 -4.08
N PHE A 2 9.09 6.81 -4.37
CA PHE A 2 9.98 7.56 -3.46
C PHE A 2 9.48 8.98 -3.17
N THR A 3 9.02 9.68 -4.19
CA THR A 3 8.54 11.06 -4.05
C THR A 3 7.40 11.12 -3.02
N GLU A 4 6.42 10.23 -3.13
CA GLU A 4 5.28 10.17 -2.20
C GLU A 4 5.75 9.86 -0.78
N LEU A 5 6.63 8.87 -0.60
CA LEU A 5 7.13 8.49 0.72
C LEU A 5 7.96 9.62 1.36
N HIS A 6 8.82 10.25 0.58
CA HIS A 6 9.65 11.35 1.07
C HIS A 6 8.87 12.64 1.35
N SER A 7 7.68 12.78 0.77
CA SER A 7 6.82 13.94 1.03
C SER A 7 6.14 13.91 2.42
N ARG A 8 6.27 12.78 3.14
CA ARG A 8 5.62 12.56 4.43
C ARG A 8 6.64 12.17 5.52
N PRO A 9 7.63 13.05 5.83
CA PRO A 9 8.65 12.71 6.82
C PRO A 9 8.11 12.52 8.23
N GLU A 10 6.95 13.08 8.55
CA GLU A 10 6.27 12.89 9.83
C GLU A 10 5.69 11.49 9.98
N LEU A 11 5.41 10.80 8.88
CA LEU A 11 4.84 9.46 8.85
C LEU A 11 5.91 8.39 8.59
N VAL A 12 6.79 8.63 7.61
CA VAL A 12 7.76 7.65 7.12
C VAL A 12 9.14 7.95 7.70
N ASP A 13 9.63 7.07 8.57
CA ASP A 13 10.95 7.20 9.19
C ASP A 13 12.06 6.77 8.23
N GLU A 14 11.86 5.64 7.56
CA GLU A 14 12.91 5.05 6.72
C GLU A 14 12.31 4.08 5.70
N ILE A 15 12.85 4.09 4.50
CA ILE A 15 12.59 3.04 3.50
C ILE A 15 13.66 1.96 3.72
N THR A 16 13.24 0.82 4.26
CA THR A 16 14.16 -0.26 4.65
C THR A 16 14.44 -1.26 3.54
N SER A 17 13.60 -1.30 2.52
CA SER A 17 13.73 -2.21 1.38
C SER A 17 13.09 -1.59 0.16
N TYR A 18 13.71 -1.79 -0.99
CA TYR A 18 13.17 -1.30 -2.26
C TYR A 18 13.68 -2.14 -3.42
N THR A 19 12.78 -2.55 -4.30
CA THR A 19 13.13 -3.18 -5.58
C THR A 19 12.27 -2.60 -6.69
N HIS A 20 12.87 -2.46 -7.86
CA HIS A 20 12.19 -2.06 -9.09
C HIS A 20 12.60 -3.02 -10.20
N ARG A 21 11.62 -3.59 -10.89
CA ARG A 21 11.85 -4.49 -12.02
C ARG A 21 11.09 -3.97 -13.23
N LEU A 22 11.77 -4.00 -14.37
CA LEU A 22 11.19 -3.60 -15.66
C LEU A 22 11.32 -4.78 -16.63
N SER A 23 10.20 -5.19 -17.22
CA SER A 23 10.16 -6.24 -18.25
C SER A 23 9.17 -5.82 -19.32
N GLY A 24 9.68 -5.35 -20.48
CA GLY A 24 8.84 -4.80 -21.55
C GLY A 24 8.06 -3.59 -21.05
N SER A 25 6.73 -3.64 -21.17
CA SER A 25 5.83 -2.58 -20.70
C SER A 25 5.41 -2.73 -19.24
N VAL A 26 5.89 -3.76 -18.54
CA VAL A 26 5.50 -4.07 -17.16
C VAL A 26 6.58 -3.59 -16.20
N GLU A 27 6.18 -2.78 -15.22
CA GLU A 27 7.04 -2.34 -14.12
C GLU A 27 6.48 -2.82 -12.80
N GLN A 28 7.34 -3.36 -11.95
CA GLN A 28 6.97 -3.76 -10.61
C GLN A 28 7.82 -3.01 -9.60
N TYR A 29 7.15 -2.41 -8.62
CA TYR A 29 7.77 -1.73 -7.49
C TYR A 29 7.40 -2.46 -6.20
N LYS A 30 8.40 -2.77 -5.37
CA LYS A 30 8.21 -3.29 -4.03
C LYS A 30 9.03 -2.46 -3.06
N ALA A 31 8.43 -2.10 -1.93
CA ALA A 31 9.13 -1.37 -0.89
C ALA A 31 8.59 -1.73 0.48
N VAL A 32 9.42 -1.56 1.49
CA VAL A 32 9.01 -1.58 2.90
C VAL A 32 9.45 -0.27 3.52
N ALA A 33 8.51 0.45 4.11
CA ALA A 33 8.76 1.71 4.80
C ALA A 33 8.41 1.55 6.28
N ARG A 34 9.34 1.91 7.17
CA ARG A 34 9.06 1.97 8.61
C ARG A 34 8.32 3.26 8.92
N LEU A 35 7.19 3.13 9.61
CA LEU A 35 6.33 4.25 9.98
C LEU A 35 6.66 4.78 11.37
N ALA A 36 6.13 5.98 11.67
CA ALA A 36 6.40 6.69 12.91
C ALA A 36 5.99 5.93 14.17
N ASP A 37 5.00 5.04 14.08
CA ASP A 37 4.56 4.20 15.21
C ASP A 37 5.34 2.89 15.36
N GLY A 38 6.35 2.67 14.53
CA GLY A 38 7.15 1.44 14.52
C GLY A 38 6.61 0.33 13.65
N SER A 39 5.40 0.45 13.10
CA SER A 39 4.88 -0.50 12.13
C SER A 39 5.56 -0.32 10.77
N ASN A 40 5.37 -1.30 9.88
CA ASN A 40 5.93 -1.26 8.53
C ASN A 40 4.81 -1.21 7.50
N LEU A 41 5.00 -0.39 6.47
CA LEU A 41 4.13 -0.37 5.31
C LEU A 41 4.79 -1.16 4.18
N HIS A 42 4.18 -2.28 3.83
CA HIS A 42 4.58 -3.10 2.69
C HIS A 42 3.86 -2.62 1.45
N ILE A 43 4.61 -2.27 0.42
CA ILE A 43 4.10 -1.68 -0.82
C ILE A 43 4.43 -2.60 -1.98
N ASN A 44 3.44 -2.93 -2.78
CA ASN A 44 3.62 -3.67 -4.03
C ASN A 44 2.75 -3.05 -5.11
N GLU A 45 3.36 -2.65 -6.22
CA GLU A 45 2.67 -2.05 -7.35
C GLU A 45 3.12 -2.69 -8.65
N VAL A 46 2.16 -2.97 -9.53
CA VAL A 46 2.42 -3.42 -10.90
C VAL A 46 1.78 -2.43 -11.86
N TRP A 47 2.63 -1.82 -12.68
CA TRP A 47 2.26 -0.85 -13.70
C TRP A 47 2.41 -1.48 -15.07
N VAL A 48 1.45 -1.26 -15.96
CA VAL A 48 1.49 -1.72 -17.34
C VAL A 48 1.22 -0.53 -18.25
N ASP A 49 2.14 -0.26 -19.16
CA ASP A 49 2.05 0.90 -20.08
C ASP A 49 1.78 2.22 -19.33
N GLY A 50 2.40 2.40 -18.17
CA GLY A 50 2.26 3.61 -17.36
C GLY A 50 0.98 3.70 -16.54
N GLU A 51 0.17 2.63 -16.48
CA GLU A 51 -1.05 2.58 -15.68
C GLU A 51 -0.88 1.62 -14.52
N LEU A 52 -1.31 2.04 -13.32
CA LEU A 52 -1.32 1.18 -12.14
C LEU A 52 -2.42 0.13 -12.28
N ARG A 53 -2.02 -1.14 -12.47
CA ARG A 53 -2.93 -2.26 -12.71
C ARG A 53 -3.20 -3.10 -11.47
N LYS A 54 -2.18 -3.30 -10.63
CA LYS A 54 -2.29 -4.05 -9.38
C LYS A 54 -1.58 -3.29 -8.28
N TYR A 55 -2.18 -3.29 -7.11
CA TYR A 55 -1.53 -2.74 -5.92
C TYR A 55 -1.89 -3.55 -4.69
N ALA A 56 -0.97 -3.53 -3.72
CA ALA A 56 -1.21 -4.02 -2.37
C ALA A 56 -0.39 -3.15 -1.42
N TYR A 57 -1.05 -2.57 -0.44
CA TYR A 57 -0.44 -1.74 0.59
C TYR A 57 -0.89 -2.26 1.94
N TYR A 58 0.05 -2.82 2.71
CA TYR A 58 -0.27 -3.46 3.99
C TYR A 58 0.55 -2.87 5.12
N GLN A 59 -0.14 -2.41 6.16
CA GLN A 59 0.47 -2.01 7.42
C GLN A 59 0.61 -3.23 8.31
N VAL A 60 1.84 -3.52 8.72
CA VAL A 60 2.20 -4.74 9.45
C VAL A 60 2.97 -4.36 10.71
N THR A 61 2.66 -5.04 11.82
CA THR A 61 3.42 -4.85 13.05
C THR A 61 4.86 -5.35 12.91
N PRO A 62 5.80 -4.95 13.80
CA PRO A 62 7.16 -5.48 13.77
C PRO A 62 7.22 -7.02 13.87
N THR A 63 6.20 -7.66 14.43
CA THR A 63 6.12 -9.12 14.56
C THR A 63 5.44 -9.81 13.38
N GLY A 64 4.99 -9.05 12.38
CA GLY A 64 4.44 -9.61 11.15
C GLY A 64 2.92 -9.70 11.07
N ASP A 65 2.19 -9.15 12.06
CA ASP A 65 0.73 -9.18 12.06
C ASP A 65 0.17 -8.02 11.23
N VAL A 66 -0.81 -8.32 10.38
CA VAL A 66 -1.49 -7.30 9.56
C VAL A 66 -2.39 -6.45 10.44
N VAL A 67 -2.15 -5.14 10.43
CA VAL A 67 -3.01 -4.14 11.08
C VAL A 67 -4.17 -3.80 10.16
N GLN A 68 -3.86 -3.44 8.94
CA GLN A 68 -4.82 -3.12 7.88
C GLN A 68 -4.10 -3.15 6.53
N GLY A 69 -4.89 -3.26 5.47
CA GLY A 69 -4.31 -3.27 4.14
C GLY A 69 -5.33 -2.90 3.07
N TRP A 70 -4.83 -2.51 1.91
CA TRP A 70 -5.64 -2.13 0.75
C TRP A 70 -5.07 -2.78 -0.49
N ASP A 71 -5.92 -3.45 -1.26
CA ASP A 71 -5.52 -4.03 -2.54
C ASP A 71 -6.68 -4.10 -3.52
N ASN A 72 -6.38 -4.45 -4.76
CA ASN A 72 -7.37 -4.60 -5.82
C ASN A 72 -7.36 -6.00 -6.43
N ALA A 73 -6.95 -7.02 -5.68
CA ALA A 73 -7.07 -8.40 -6.14
C ALA A 73 -8.55 -8.78 -6.34
N PRO A 74 -8.91 -9.48 -7.44
CA PRO A 74 -10.31 -9.72 -7.79
C PRO A 74 -10.92 -10.91 -7.04
N HIS A 75 -10.85 -10.92 -5.70
CA HIS A 75 -11.31 -12.03 -4.86
C HIS A 75 -12.64 -11.77 -4.14
N HIS A 76 -13.08 -10.51 -4.03
CA HIS A 76 -14.24 -10.13 -3.24
C HIS A 76 -15.28 -9.44 -4.10
N GLN A 77 -15.91 -10.20 -5.00
CA GLN A 77 -16.83 -9.65 -6.01
C GLN A 77 -18.09 -9.01 -5.45
N GLY A 78 -18.49 -9.39 -4.23
CA GLY A 78 -19.68 -8.83 -3.59
C GLY A 78 -19.50 -7.44 -2.97
N ILE A 79 -18.29 -6.90 -2.96
CA ILE A 79 -18.01 -5.58 -2.41
C ILE A 79 -18.32 -4.50 -3.44
N SER A 80 -18.99 -3.42 -3.01
CA SER A 80 -19.46 -2.35 -3.90
C SER A 80 -18.36 -1.66 -4.70
N THR A 81 -17.14 -1.61 -4.18
CA THR A 81 -15.97 -1.00 -4.82
C THR A 81 -15.08 -2.01 -5.56
N TYR A 82 -15.59 -3.24 -5.77
CA TYR A 82 -14.84 -4.29 -6.46
C TYR A 82 -14.12 -3.76 -7.71
N PRO A 83 -12.83 -4.10 -7.94
CA PRO A 83 -11.98 -5.01 -7.15
C PRO A 83 -11.29 -4.35 -5.94
N HIS A 84 -11.48 -3.06 -5.70
CA HIS A 84 -10.83 -2.32 -4.62
C HIS A 84 -11.46 -2.66 -3.27
N HIS A 85 -10.62 -3.06 -2.30
CA HIS A 85 -11.10 -3.42 -0.97
C HIS A 85 -10.05 -3.12 0.09
N ARG A 86 -10.52 -3.06 1.35
CA ARG A 86 -9.69 -2.87 2.53
C ARG A 86 -9.81 -4.10 3.42
N HIS A 87 -8.67 -4.59 3.90
CA HIS A 87 -8.60 -5.63 4.93
C HIS A 87 -8.35 -5.00 6.28
N GLY A 88 -9.21 -5.30 7.26
CA GLY A 88 -8.94 -5.08 8.67
C GLY A 88 -8.35 -6.34 9.30
N ALA A 89 -8.40 -6.43 10.63
CA ALA A 89 -7.87 -7.60 11.33
C ALA A 89 -8.68 -8.88 11.03
N SER A 90 -9.99 -8.77 10.79
CA SER A 90 -10.87 -9.91 10.58
C SER A 90 -11.99 -9.66 9.56
N GLU A 91 -12.03 -8.49 8.93
CA GLU A 91 -13.06 -8.14 7.96
C GLU A 91 -12.47 -7.64 6.65
N VAL A 92 -13.28 -7.69 5.59
CA VAL A 92 -13.00 -7.10 4.29
C VAL A 92 -14.13 -6.15 3.95
N GLU A 93 -13.81 -4.93 3.56
CA GLU A 93 -14.79 -3.89 3.31
C GLU A 93 -14.49 -3.09 2.03
N ALA A 94 -15.45 -2.29 1.61
CA ALA A 94 -15.32 -1.39 0.47
C ALA A 94 -14.20 -0.36 0.74
N SER A 95 -13.56 0.13 -0.32
CA SER A 95 -12.44 1.05 -0.22
C SER A 95 -12.46 2.08 -1.33
N SER A 96 -12.19 3.35 -0.98
CA SER A 96 -11.97 4.43 -1.93
C SER A 96 -10.49 4.57 -2.33
N VAL A 97 -9.59 3.80 -1.72
CA VAL A 97 -8.16 3.83 -2.04
C VAL A 97 -7.92 3.35 -3.47
N ARG A 98 -7.09 4.08 -4.20
CA ARG A 98 -6.70 3.77 -5.57
C ARG A 98 -5.20 3.84 -5.81
N SER A 99 -4.44 4.40 -4.87
CA SER A 99 -3.00 4.62 -5.02
C SER A 99 -2.31 4.73 -3.67
N LEU A 100 -0.98 4.72 -3.69
CA LEU A 100 -0.15 4.93 -2.50
C LEU A 100 -0.46 6.26 -1.81
N THR A 101 -0.70 7.33 -2.57
CA THR A 101 -1.03 8.65 -2.02
C THR A 101 -2.24 8.58 -1.11
N ASP A 102 -3.29 7.86 -1.51
CA ASP A 102 -4.50 7.69 -0.70
C ASP A 102 -4.19 6.99 0.62
N VAL A 103 -3.37 5.95 0.60
CA VAL A 103 -2.95 5.21 1.79
C VAL A 103 -2.16 6.12 2.74
N LEU A 104 -1.22 6.89 2.19
CA LEU A 104 -0.40 7.79 2.99
C LEU A 104 -1.24 8.89 3.65
N GLU A 105 -2.29 9.38 2.99
CA GLU A 105 -3.23 10.33 3.59
C GLU A 105 -3.96 9.71 4.78
N ILE A 106 -4.45 8.49 4.62
CA ILE A 106 -5.15 7.76 5.69
C ILE A 106 -4.22 7.53 6.88
N LEU A 107 -3.02 7.01 6.63
CA LEU A 107 -2.07 6.71 7.69
C LEU A 107 -1.57 7.97 8.39
N THR A 108 -1.38 9.06 7.66
CA THR A 108 -1.01 10.34 8.27
C THR A 108 -2.10 10.81 9.24
N ALA A 109 -3.36 10.70 8.85
CA ALA A 109 -4.48 11.07 9.71
C ALA A 109 -4.60 10.19 10.95
N GLN A 110 -4.24 8.91 10.84
CA GLN A 110 -4.32 7.96 11.96
C GLN A 110 -3.13 8.04 12.92
N LEU A 111 -1.91 8.28 12.40
CA LEU A 111 -0.67 8.13 13.16
C LEU A 111 0.01 9.47 13.48
N CYS A 112 -0.37 10.51 12.84
CA CYS A 112 0.18 11.85 13.01
C CYS A 112 -0.97 12.83 13.31
#